data_bfceca3c0fbd45d5f4eb570cb46b7eda
#
_entry.id   bfceca3c0fbd45d5f4eb570cb46b7eda
#
_cell.length_a   1.000
_cell.length_b   1.000
_cell.length_c   1.000
_cell.angle_alpha   90.00
_cell.angle_beta   90.00
_cell.angle_gamma   90.00
#
_symmetry.space_group_name_H-M   'P 1'
#
loop_
_entity.id
_entity.type
_entity.pdbx_description
1 polymer ?
#
loop_
_entity_poly.entity_id
_entity_poly.type
_entity_poly.pdbx_seq_one_letter_code
_entity_poly.pdbx_strand_id
1 'polypeptide(L)'
;MRNGLRAFMAVLLAAILFSLGGWPFASYGLALTGVFLALSANAPSPRKFAAAAILAVPIAALLAGVTEFLVLDGVDQFPLLAIGMAPSVLAAALLFTLPNARMSSIGFLLLVYFPLLLSPANPQDYNPETYLYRSFLAITAVILLFAVLWTILPASDDLRRRWYLESARAELRDLLAGRRSRHRDDDALFRDADRIGQLVALQPADGDERRDDLRQALSIFGLAAAARRIQTVLAQLSGRTDAHFLGDGYAALADCSAPRLREAAAAIAKSAATQLDQDSQAAARAATADLIWAAFLIDVNPFDLRLNRSTSS
;
A
#
# COMPACT_ATOMS: atom_id res chain seq x y z
N MET A 1 -10.75 -4.59 7.62
CA MET A 1 -11.97 -4.12 8.29
C MET A 1 -12.00 -2.62 8.59
N ARG A 2 -10.96 -1.99 9.18
CA ARG A 2 -10.98 -0.54 9.53
C ARG A 2 -11.20 0.41 8.35
N ASN A 3 -10.60 0.15 7.18
CA ASN A 3 -10.81 1.00 5.99
C ASN A 3 -12.23 0.88 5.44
N GLY A 4 -12.84 -0.32 5.49
CA GLY A 4 -14.23 -0.51 5.10
C GLY A 4 -15.20 0.25 6.01
N LEU A 5 -14.97 0.26 7.34
CA LEU A 5 -15.79 1.01 8.27
C LEU A 5 -15.70 2.53 8.03
N ARG A 6 -14.48 3.04 7.75
CA ARG A 6 -14.29 4.46 7.38
C ARG A 6 -15.04 4.83 6.12
N ALA A 7 -14.90 3.99 5.08
CA ALA A 7 -15.60 4.21 3.82
C ALA A 7 -17.11 4.19 4.02
N PHE A 8 -17.61 3.22 4.76
CA PHE A 8 -19.03 3.14 5.10
C PHE A 8 -19.53 4.39 5.84
N MET A 9 -18.83 4.81 6.90
CA MET A 9 -19.21 6.00 7.67
C MET A 9 -19.16 7.28 6.82
N ALA A 10 -18.16 7.42 5.95
CA ALA A 10 -18.06 8.57 5.06
C ALA A 10 -19.20 8.61 4.05
N VAL A 11 -19.53 7.48 3.42
CA VAL A 11 -20.64 7.39 2.46
C VAL A 11 -21.97 7.62 3.17
N LEU A 12 -22.15 7.04 4.36
CA LEU A 12 -23.38 7.23 5.16
C LEU A 12 -23.58 8.71 5.53
N LEU A 13 -22.53 9.36 6.03
CA LEU A 13 -22.59 10.79 6.37
C LEU A 13 -22.85 11.66 5.12
N ALA A 14 -22.21 11.34 3.99
CA ALA A 14 -22.46 12.01 2.73
C ALA A 14 -23.90 11.81 2.26
N ALA A 15 -24.42 10.58 2.32
CA ALA A 15 -25.79 10.27 1.93
C ALA A 15 -26.81 11.04 2.80
N ILE A 16 -26.60 11.09 4.12
CA ILE A 16 -27.43 11.84 5.05
C ILE A 16 -27.37 13.34 4.72
N LEU A 17 -26.16 13.90 4.59
CA LEU A 17 -25.95 15.32 4.33
C LEU A 17 -26.61 15.77 3.02
N PHE A 18 -26.35 15.04 1.92
CA PHE A 18 -26.87 15.40 0.60
C PHE A 18 -28.37 15.11 0.45
N SER A 19 -28.89 14.07 1.11
CA SER A 19 -30.33 13.76 1.07
C SER A 19 -31.14 14.74 1.93
N LEU A 20 -30.68 15.05 3.14
CA LEU A 20 -31.38 16.00 4.03
C LEU A 20 -31.24 17.45 3.56
N GLY A 21 -30.12 17.77 2.88
CA GLY A 21 -29.92 19.13 2.32
C GLY A 21 -30.85 19.46 1.17
N GLY A 22 -31.54 18.48 0.57
CA GLY A 22 -32.44 18.70 -0.55
C GLY A 22 -31.79 19.37 -1.75
N TRP A 23 -30.45 19.24 -1.88
CA TRP A 23 -29.71 19.95 -2.91
C TRP A 23 -29.89 19.34 -4.30
N PRO A 24 -30.07 20.21 -5.32
CA PRO A 24 -30.00 19.72 -6.70
C PRO A 24 -28.68 18.96 -6.93
N PHE A 25 -28.73 17.90 -7.71
CA PHE A 25 -27.56 17.07 -8.03
C PHE A 25 -26.90 16.35 -6.82
N ALA A 26 -27.65 16.05 -5.74
CA ALA A 26 -27.16 15.33 -4.57
C ALA A 26 -26.46 14.01 -4.94
N SER A 27 -26.95 13.28 -5.97
CA SER A 27 -26.34 12.07 -6.51
C SER A 27 -24.92 12.30 -7.03
N TYR A 28 -24.64 13.46 -7.63
CA TYR A 28 -23.31 13.84 -8.08
C TYR A 28 -22.34 14.02 -6.90
N GLY A 29 -22.78 14.73 -5.84
CA GLY A 29 -21.98 14.87 -4.62
C GLY A 29 -21.66 13.55 -3.94
N LEU A 30 -22.63 12.61 -3.93
CA LEU A 30 -22.43 11.27 -3.39
C LEU A 30 -21.44 10.46 -4.24
N ALA A 31 -21.56 10.52 -5.57
CA ALA A 31 -20.61 9.88 -6.49
C ALA A 31 -19.19 10.41 -6.31
N LEU A 32 -19.03 11.74 -6.19
CA LEU A 32 -17.72 12.35 -5.92
C LEU A 32 -17.13 11.89 -4.59
N THR A 33 -17.95 11.78 -3.54
CA THR A 33 -17.49 11.25 -2.25
C THR A 33 -16.97 9.83 -2.40
N GLY A 34 -17.63 8.98 -3.21
CA GLY A 34 -17.17 7.64 -3.54
C GLY A 34 -15.80 7.62 -4.27
N VAL A 35 -15.65 8.50 -5.25
CA VAL A 35 -14.37 8.66 -5.98
C VAL A 35 -13.24 9.11 -5.04
N PHE A 36 -13.49 10.13 -4.20
CA PHE A 36 -12.51 10.58 -3.20
C PHE A 36 -12.11 9.48 -2.23
N LEU A 37 -13.07 8.69 -1.75
CA LEU A 37 -12.78 7.56 -0.87
C LEU A 37 -11.93 6.50 -1.55
N ALA A 38 -12.26 6.14 -2.79
CA ALA A 38 -11.49 5.15 -3.56
C ALA A 38 -10.04 5.63 -3.79
N LEU A 39 -9.85 6.89 -4.18
CA LEU A 39 -8.52 7.49 -4.36
C LEU A 39 -7.76 7.57 -3.03
N SER A 40 -8.42 7.98 -1.95
CA SER A 40 -7.80 8.07 -0.63
C SER A 40 -7.41 6.72 -0.05
N ALA A 41 -8.14 5.65 -0.37
CA ALA A 41 -7.83 4.29 0.08
C ALA A 41 -6.53 3.76 -0.54
N ASN A 42 -6.25 4.16 -1.78
CA ASN A 42 -5.01 3.79 -2.49
C ASN A 42 -3.83 4.72 -2.16
N ALA A 43 -4.08 5.86 -1.52
CA ALA A 43 -3.01 6.78 -1.15
C ALA A 43 -2.18 6.24 0.02
N PRO A 44 -0.85 6.39 0.00
CA PRO A 44 0.03 5.98 1.09
C PRO A 44 -0.37 6.60 2.44
N SER A 45 -0.76 7.88 2.42
CA SER A 45 -1.29 8.59 3.58
C SER A 45 -2.63 9.27 3.24
N PRO A 46 -3.79 8.66 3.58
CA PRO A 46 -5.11 9.23 3.30
C PRO A 46 -5.32 10.64 3.87
N ARG A 47 -4.69 10.95 5.01
CA ARG A 47 -4.78 12.29 5.62
C ARG A 47 -4.03 13.35 4.81
N LYS A 48 -2.81 13.05 4.37
CA LYS A 48 -2.03 13.95 3.51
C LYS A 48 -2.73 14.15 2.17
N PHE A 49 -3.32 13.08 1.63
CA PHE A 49 -4.15 13.12 0.44
C PHE A 49 -5.37 14.05 0.62
N ALA A 50 -6.14 13.88 1.70
CA ALA A 50 -7.30 14.73 1.97
C ALA A 50 -6.90 16.21 2.20
N ALA A 51 -5.78 16.46 2.88
CA ALA A 51 -5.25 17.82 3.05
C ALA A 51 -4.82 18.45 1.72
N ALA A 52 -4.25 17.67 0.79
CA ALA A 52 -3.96 18.14 -0.55
C ALA A 52 -5.23 18.40 -1.36
N ALA A 53 -6.27 17.57 -1.19
CA ALA A 53 -7.54 17.70 -1.88
C ALA A 53 -8.30 18.99 -1.51
N ILE A 54 -8.25 19.42 -0.24
CA ILE A 54 -8.86 20.69 0.21
C ILE A 54 -8.31 21.90 -0.57
N LEU A 55 -7.04 21.85 -0.99
CA LEU A 55 -6.45 22.91 -1.81
C LEU A 55 -6.67 22.66 -3.30
N ALA A 56 -6.51 21.41 -3.75
CA ALA A 56 -6.56 21.10 -5.16
C ALA A 56 -7.95 21.24 -5.78
N VAL A 57 -9.01 20.84 -5.06
CA VAL A 57 -10.37 20.87 -5.63
C VAL A 57 -10.91 22.27 -5.85
N PRO A 58 -10.78 23.25 -4.93
CA PRO A 58 -11.14 24.63 -5.22
C PRO A 58 -10.31 25.23 -6.37
N ILE A 59 -9.01 24.91 -6.47
CA ILE A 59 -8.17 25.35 -7.60
C ILE A 59 -8.66 24.71 -8.89
N ALA A 60 -8.97 23.41 -8.89
CA ALA A 60 -9.53 22.73 -10.05
C ALA A 60 -10.86 23.35 -10.48
N ALA A 61 -11.74 23.70 -9.52
CA ALA A 61 -12.98 24.38 -9.80
C ALA A 61 -12.76 25.77 -10.40
N LEU A 62 -11.83 26.55 -9.87
CA LEU A 62 -11.50 27.86 -10.44
C LEU A 62 -10.97 27.73 -11.88
N LEU A 63 -10.02 26.81 -12.11
CA LEU A 63 -9.44 26.58 -13.42
C LEU A 63 -10.48 26.07 -14.42
N ALA A 64 -11.36 25.15 -14.01
CA ALA A 64 -12.44 24.64 -14.85
C ALA A 64 -13.44 25.74 -15.22
N GLY A 65 -13.83 26.59 -14.26
CA GLY A 65 -14.72 27.72 -14.54
C GLY A 65 -14.11 28.76 -15.47
N VAL A 66 -12.83 29.11 -15.26
CA VAL A 66 -12.12 29.99 -16.20
C VAL A 66 -12.05 29.38 -17.60
N THR A 67 -11.74 28.08 -17.69
CA THR A 67 -11.66 27.38 -18.98
C THR A 67 -13.04 27.33 -19.62
N GLU A 68 -14.10 27.00 -18.90
CA GLU A 68 -15.45 26.84 -19.44
C GLU A 68 -16.05 28.18 -19.92
N PHE A 69 -16.01 29.22 -19.09
CA PHE A 69 -16.71 30.46 -19.35
C PHE A 69 -15.89 31.57 -20.02
N LEU A 70 -14.54 31.47 -20.01
CA LEU A 70 -13.68 32.50 -20.62
C LEU A 70 -12.88 31.97 -21.81
N VAL A 71 -12.51 30.69 -21.81
CA VAL A 71 -11.66 30.14 -22.88
C VAL A 71 -12.49 29.39 -23.92
N LEU A 72 -13.51 28.65 -23.49
CA LEU A 72 -14.33 27.79 -24.36
C LEU A 72 -15.68 28.43 -24.72
N ASP A 73 -15.94 29.68 -24.32
CA ASP A 73 -17.22 30.34 -24.64
C ASP A 73 -17.47 30.35 -26.15
N GLY A 74 -18.62 29.75 -26.55
CA GLY A 74 -19.01 29.61 -27.97
C GLY A 74 -18.22 28.58 -28.77
N VAL A 75 -17.41 27.71 -28.18
CA VAL A 75 -16.61 26.70 -28.85
C VAL A 75 -17.39 25.40 -29.01
N ASP A 76 -17.71 25.02 -30.25
CA ASP A 76 -18.43 23.78 -30.58
C ASP A 76 -17.54 22.69 -31.18
N GLN A 77 -16.23 22.95 -31.36
CA GLN A 77 -15.33 22.02 -32.02
C GLN A 77 -14.37 21.34 -31.05
N PHE A 78 -14.28 20.02 -31.11
CA PHE A 78 -13.39 19.22 -30.26
C PHE A 78 -11.91 19.66 -30.28
N PRO A 79 -11.27 20.01 -31.39
CA PRO A 79 -9.89 20.48 -31.40
C PRO A 79 -9.67 21.74 -30.54
N LEU A 80 -10.61 22.67 -30.55
CA LEU A 80 -10.54 23.90 -29.74
C LEU A 80 -10.73 23.60 -28.27
N LEU A 81 -11.60 22.67 -27.92
CA LEU A 81 -11.74 22.16 -26.55
C LEU A 81 -10.40 21.60 -26.05
N ALA A 82 -9.75 20.75 -26.84
CA ALA A 82 -8.47 20.17 -26.47
C ALA A 82 -7.37 21.23 -26.26
N ILE A 83 -7.31 22.24 -27.15
CA ILE A 83 -6.37 23.36 -27.04
C ILE A 83 -6.69 24.21 -25.80
N GLY A 84 -7.95 24.50 -25.52
CA GLY A 84 -8.37 25.26 -24.34
C GLY A 84 -8.07 24.58 -23.01
N MET A 85 -8.17 23.24 -22.95
CA MET A 85 -7.83 22.45 -21.76
C MET A 85 -6.32 22.26 -21.57
N ALA A 86 -5.54 22.29 -22.66
CA ALA A 86 -4.12 21.91 -22.64
C ALA A 86 -3.27 22.69 -21.63
N PRO A 87 -3.38 23.99 -21.45
CA PRO A 87 -2.57 24.73 -20.46
C PRO A 87 -2.78 24.24 -19.03
N SER A 88 -4.03 24.04 -18.63
CA SER A 88 -4.38 23.56 -17.28
C SER A 88 -3.91 22.13 -17.03
N VAL A 89 -4.09 21.25 -18.02
CA VAL A 89 -3.65 19.86 -17.95
C VAL A 89 -2.12 19.78 -17.91
N LEU A 90 -1.41 20.54 -18.75
CA LEU A 90 0.05 20.57 -18.75
C LEU A 90 0.61 21.12 -17.44
N ALA A 91 0.04 22.20 -16.90
CA ALA A 91 0.44 22.75 -15.61
C ALA A 91 0.23 21.73 -14.47
N ALA A 92 -0.90 21.04 -14.45
CA ALA A 92 -1.18 19.99 -13.48
C ALA A 92 -0.22 18.79 -13.63
N ALA A 93 0.09 18.38 -14.88
CA ALA A 93 1.05 17.32 -15.16
C ALA A 93 2.47 17.69 -14.69
N LEU A 94 2.91 18.92 -14.93
CA LEU A 94 4.20 19.42 -14.45
C LEU A 94 4.24 19.40 -12.89
N LEU A 95 3.19 19.85 -12.22
CA LEU A 95 3.10 19.76 -10.75
C LEU A 95 3.18 18.31 -10.26
N PHE A 96 2.57 17.38 -10.98
CA PHE A 96 2.59 15.96 -10.62
C PHE A 96 3.99 15.36 -10.71
N THR A 97 4.85 15.82 -11.61
CA THR A 97 6.23 15.32 -11.77
C THR A 97 7.21 15.89 -10.74
N LEU A 98 6.82 16.87 -9.94
CA LEU A 98 7.71 17.46 -8.95
C LEU A 98 8.08 16.45 -7.85
N PRO A 99 9.34 16.49 -7.36
CA PRO A 99 9.81 15.57 -6.30
C PRO A 99 9.14 15.82 -4.94
N ASN A 100 8.51 16.98 -4.77
CA ASN A 100 7.78 17.30 -3.55
C ASN A 100 6.45 16.55 -3.51
N ALA A 101 6.31 15.59 -2.59
CA ALA A 101 5.13 14.73 -2.45
C ALA A 101 3.80 15.51 -2.30
N ARG A 102 3.83 16.70 -1.68
CA ARG A 102 2.63 17.55 -1.54
C ARG A 102 2.23 18.16 -2.89
N MET A 103 3.18 18.71 -3.62
CA MET A 103 2.94 19.31 -4.94
C MET A 103 2.51 18.24 -5.95
N SER A 104 3.17 17.10 -5.95
CA SER A 104 2.80 15.95 -6.76
C SER A 104 1.36 15.47 -6.47
N SER A 105 0.97 15.39 -5.19
CA SER A 105 -0.43 15.04 -4.83
C SER A 105 -1.43 16.09 -5.31
N ILE A 106 -1.11 17.38 -5.23
CA ILE A 106 -1.96 18.45 -5.77
C ILE A 106 -2.06 18.33 -7.29
N GLY A 107 -0.94 18.15 -7.99
CA GLY A 107 -0.92 17.97 -9.45
C GLY A 107 -1.77 16.78 -9.91
N PHE A 108 -1.64 15.64 -9.23
CA PHE A 108 -2.48 14.47 -9.49
C PHE A 108 -3.97 14.76 -9.32
N LEU A 109 -4.34 15.42 -8.23
CA LEU A 109 -5.74 15.78 -7.96
C LEU A 109 -6.28 16.79 -8.98
N LEU A 110 -5.47 17.76 -9.41
CA LEU A 110 -5.84 18.69 -10.48
C LEU A 110 -6.10 17.96 -11.80
N LEU A 111 -5.25 16.99 -12.18
CA LEU A 111 -5.45 16.16 -13.37
C LEU A 111 -6.77 15.38 -13.35
N VAL A 112 -7.21 14.94 -12.16
CA VAL A 112 -8.46 14.19 -12.00
C VAL A 112 -9.67 15.13 -11.97
N TYR A 113 -9.61 16.20 -11.16
CA TYR A 113 -10.80 17.01 -10.86
C TYR A 113 -11.04 18.15 -11.83
N PHE A 114 -10.03 18.67 -12.50
CA PHE A 114 -10.20 19.67 -13.53
C PHE A 114 -11.11 19.18 -14.68
N PRO A 115 -10.82 18.07 -15.37
CA PRO A 115 -11.71 17.57 -16.42
C PRO A 115 -13.04 17.06 -15.88
N LEU A 116 -13.08 16.54 -14.65
CA LEU A 116 -14.33 16.08 -14.03
C LEU A 116 -15.30 17.23 -13.76
N LEU A 117 -14.80 18.39 -13.30
CA LEU A 117 -15.61 19.57 -13.05
C LEU A 117 -15.97 20.32 -14.32
N LEU A 118 -15.04 20.40 -15.28
CA LEU A 118 -15.32 20.94 -16.61
C LEU A 118 -16.40 20.12 -17.34
N SER A 119 -16.46 18.80 -17.08
CA SER A 119 -17.47 17.88 -17.64
C SER A 119 -17.67 18.11 -19.16
N PRO A 120 -16.60 17.97 -19.97
CA PRO A 120 -16.66 18.33 -21.38
C PRO A 120 -17.72 17.49 -22.11
N ALA A 121 -18.60 18.16 -22.82
CA ALA A 121 -19.68 17.57 -23.61
C ALA A 121 -19.71 18.17 -25.01
N ASN A 122 -20.43 17.53 -25.93
CA ASN A 122 -20.64 18.05 -27.26
C ASN A 122 -22.14 17.97 -27.63
N PRO A 123 -22.86 19.09 -27.73
CA PRO A 123 -22.42 20.47 -27.45
C PRO A 123 -22.14 20.71 -25.96
N GLN A 124 -21.26 21.66 -25.65
CA GLN A 124 -20.94 22.04 -24.27
C GLN A 124 -22.14 22.80 -23.67
N ASP A 125 -22.46 22.45 -22.41
CA ASP A 125 -23.51 23.14 -21.66
C ASP A 125 -22.88 24.27 -20.81
N TYR A 126 -23.08 25.51 -21.23
CA TYR A 126 -22.53 26.69 -20.55
C TYR A 126 -23.53 27.23 -19.48
N ASN A 127 -24.02 26.35 -18.61
CA ASN A 127 -24.93 26.75 -17.53
C ASN A 127 -24.14 27.05 -16.24
N PRO A 128 -24.02 28.36 -15.85
CA PRO A 128 -23.26 28.73 -14.65
C PRO A 128 -23.86 28.16 -13.36
N GLU A 129 -25.18 28.03 -13.30
CA GLU A 129 -25.84 27.49 -12.13
C GLU A 129 -25.49 26.03 -11.92
N THR A 130 -25.57 25.20 -12.93
CA THR A 130 -25.19 23.79 -12.89
C THR A 130 -23.71 23.65 -12.53
N TYR A 131 -22.83 24.46 -13.12
CA TYR A 131 -21.41 24.47 -12.82
C TYR A 131 -21.13 24.82 -11.34
N LEU A 132 -21.76 25.87 -10.81
CA LEU A 132 -21.56 26.27 -9.42
C LEU A 132 -22.06 25.21 -8.44
N TYR A 133 -23.19 24.57 -8.72
CA TYR A 133 -23.68 23.46 -7.88
C TYR A 133 -22.72 22.29 -7.88
N ARG A 134 -22.21 21.87 -9.04
CA ARG A 134 -21.23 20.78 -9.13
C ARG A 134 -19.95 21.10 -8.38
N SER A 135 -19.43 22.30 -8.54
CA SER A 135 -18.23 22.78 -7.86
C SER A 135 -18.42 22.85 -6.34
N PHE A 136 -19.57 23.38 -5.89
CA PHE A 136 -19.91 23.41 -4.47
C PHE A 136 -20.01 22.01 -3.86
N LEU A 137 -20.67 21.08 -4.55
CA LEU A 137 -20.81 19.70 -4.09
C LEU A 137 -19.45 18.98 -4.05
N ALA A 138 -18.56 19.26 -5.01
CA ALA A 138 -17.20 18.69 -5.01
C ALA A 138 -16.39 19.20 -3.81
N ILE A 139 -16.43 20.51 -3.52
CA ILE A 139 -15.75 21.11 -2.38
C ILE A 139 -16.33 20.55 -1.07
N THR A 140 -17.65 20.45 -0.97
CA THR A 140 -18.33 19.87 0.20
C THR A 140 -17.96 18.42 0.42
N ALA A 141 -17.89 17.61 -0.65
CA ALA A 141 -17.45 16.20 -0.57
C ALA A 141 -16.02 16.07 -0.03
N VAL A 142 -15.10 16.95 -0.45
CA VAL A 142 -13.71 16.96 0.05
C VAL A 142 -13.63 17.39 1.51
N ILE A 143 -14.38 18.42 1.90
CA ILE A 143 -14.45 18.85 3.31
C ILE A 143 -14.98 17.72 4.19
N LEU A 144 -16.04 17.04 3.74
CA LEU A 144 -16.59 15.87 4.43
C LEU A 144 -15.57 14.74 4.57
N LEU A 145 -14.89 14.40 3.47
CA LEU A 145 -13.83 13.40 3.49
C LEU A 145 -12.73 13.78 4.50
N PHE A 146 -12.27 15.03 4.47
CA PHE A 146 -11.26 15.52 5.39
C PHE A 146 -11.74 15.40 6.83
N ALA A 147 -12.95 15.85 7.13
CA ALA A 147 -13.53 15.75 8.46
C ALA A 147 -13.61 14.30 8.94
N VAL A 148 -14.08 13.38 8.10
CA VAL A 148 -14.18 11.95 8.42
C VAL A 148 -12.80 11.34 8.69
N LEU A 149 -11.80 11.61 7.84
CA LEU A 149 -10.45 11.07 8.00
C LEU A 149 -9.70 11.68 9.18
N TRP A 150 -10.11 12.88 9.63
CA TRP A 150 -9.49 13.55 10.78
C TRP A 150 -10.14 13.17 12.10
N THR A 151 -11.47 12.97 12.13
CA THR A 151 -12.24 12.71 13.35
C THR A 151 -12.50 11.23 13.59
N ILE A 152 -12.84 10.49 12.52
CA ILE A 152 -13.23 9.08 12.64
C ILE A 152 -12.02 8.18 12.47
N LEU A 153 -11.61 7.54 13.57
CA LEU A 153 -10.50 6.60 13.64
C LEU A 153 -9.16 7.19 13.13
N PRO A 154 -8.61 8.18 13.80
CA PRO A 154 -7.33 8.76 13.42
C PRO A 154 -6.23 7.70 13.49
N ALA A 155 -5.89 7.06 12.38
CA ALA A 155 -4.67 6.26 12.30
C ALA A 155 -3.52 7.22 12.00
N SER A 156 -2.69 7.51 13.00
CA SER A 156 -1.42 8.18 12.76
C SER A 156 -0.58 7.30 11.80
N ASP A 157 0.28 7.92 11.02
CA ASP A 157 1.20 7.21 10.13
C ASP A 157 2.06 6.20 10.96
N ASP A 158 2.38 6.55 12.22
CA ASP A 158 3.09 5.68 13.17
C ASP A 158 2.29 4.42 13.57
N LEU A 159 1.00 4.56 13.83
CA LEU A 159 0.15 3.41 14.13
C LEU A 159 0.00 2.49 12.92
N ARG A 160 -0.07 3.05 11.71
CA ARG A 160 -0.09 2.25 10.47
C ARG A 160 1.23 1.52 10.26
N ARG A 161 2.36 2.21 10.46
CA ARG A 161 3.70 1.63 10.39
C ARG A 161 3.86 0.46 11.36
N ARG A 162 3.53 0.65 12.64
CA ARG A 162 3.55 -0.41 13.65
C ARG A 162 2.65 -1.58 13.25
N TRP A 163 1.46 -1.32 12.75
CA TRP A 163 0.56 -2.37 12.31
C TRP A 163 1.11 -3.20 11.14
N TYR A 164 1.77 -2.57 10.16
CA TYR A 164 2.42 -3.30 9.07
C TYR A 164 3.56 -4.18 9.59
N LEU A 165 4.39 -3.67 10.48
CA LEU A 165 5.48 -4.42 11.11
C LEU A 165 4.96 -5.57 11.97
N GLU A 166 3.94 -5.35 12.79
CA GLU A 166 3.32 -6.39 13.60
C GLU A 166 2.64 -7.47 12.76
N SER A 167 1.96 -7.07 11.68
CA SER A 167 1.35 -8.02 10.74
C SER A 167 2.42 -8.88 10.04
N ALA A 168 3.55 -8.29 9.64
CA ALA A 168 4.67 -9.03 9.05
C ALA A 168 5.32 -9.98 10.06
N ARG A 169 5.51 -9.54 11.32
CA ARG A 169 6.02 -10.40 12.41
C ARG A 169 5.07 -11.55 12.73
N ALA A 170 3.76 -11.30 12.71
CA ALA A 170 2.77 -12.35 12.94
C ALA A 170 2.82 -13.43 11.85
N GLU A 171 2.90 -13.00 10.57
CA GLU A 171 3.03 -13.92 9.44
C GLU A 171 4.33 -14.72 9.50
N LEU A 172 5.45 -14.06 9.84
CA LEU A 172 6.73 -14.75 10.05
C LEU A 172 6.63 -15.81 11.16
N ARG A 173 6.00 -15.46 12.30
CA ARG A 173 5.78 -16.43 13.40
C ARG A 173 4.96 -17.64 12.97
N ASP A 174 3.91 -17.42 12.17
CA ASP A 174 3.09 -18.51 11.66
C ASP A 174 3.88 -19.41 10.69
N LEU A 175 4.72 -18.83 9.84
CA LEU A 175 5.64 -19.56 8.96
C LEU A 175 6.65 -20.40 9.76
N LEU A 176 7.28 -19.79 10.77
CA LEU A 176 8.26 -20.46 11.61
C LEU A 176 7.66 -21.60 12.45
N ALA A 177 6.38 -21.45 12.84
CA ALA A 177 5.61 -22.50 13.54
C ALA A 177 5.14 -23.63 12.59
N GLY A 178 5.57 -23.65 11.33
CA GLY A 178 5.18 -24.67 10.37
C GLY A 178 3.73 -24.58 9.90
N ARG A 179 3.04 -23.49 10.23
CA ARG A 179 1.67 -23.26 9.75
C ARG A 179 1.73 -22.86 8.29
N ARG A 180 1.25 -23.72 7.41
CA ARG A 180 1.18 -23.42 5.97
C ARG A 180 0.39 -22.13 5.75
N SER A 181 1.01 -21.16 5.11
CA SER A 181 0.28 -20.01 4.59
C SER A 181 -0.86 -20.50 3.69
N ARG A 182 -2.08 -19.99 3.90
CA ARG A 182 -3.24 -20.27 3.04
C ARG A 182 -3.11 -19.69 1.64
N HIS A 183 -2.06 -18.94 1.38
CA HIS A 183 -1.84 -18.19 0.13
C HIS A 183 -0.72 -18.84 -0.69
N ARG A 184 -0.82 -18.71 -2.00
CA ARG A 184 0.24 -19.09 -2.92
C ARG A 184 1.49 -18.27 -2.65
N ASP A 185 2.68 -18.83 -2.90
CA ASP A 185 3.95 -18.16 -2.64
C ASP A 185 4.08 -16.83 -3.43
N ASP A 186 3.53 -16.77 -4.65
CA ASP A 186 3.49 -15.56 -5.47
C ASP A 186 2.67 -14.44 -4.81
N ASP A 187 1.50 -14.76 -4.25
CA ASP A 187 0.63 -13.78 -3.55
C ASP A 187 1.32 -13.25 -2.28
N ALA A 188 2.16 -14.06 -1.65
CA ALA A 188 2.93 -13.66 -0.49
C ALA A 188 4.02 -12.65 -0.86
N LEU A 189 4.72 -12.88 -1.98
CA LEU A 189 5.75 -11.97 -2.49
C LEU A 189 5.17 -10.59 -2.85
N PHE A 190 4.04 -10.56 -3.56
CA PHE A 190 3.36 -9.30 -3.91
C PHE A 190 2.90 -8.53 -2.67
N ARG A 191 2.37 -9.22 -1.65
CA ARG A 191 1.97 -8.58 -0.38
C ARG A 191 3.16 -8.01 0.39
N ASP A 192 4.28 -8.73 0.39
CA ASP A 192 5.50 -8.25 1.05
C ASP A 192 6.05 -7.02 0.33
N ALA A 193 6.04 -7.01 -1.01
CA ALA A 193 6.43 -5.85 -1.81
C ALA A 193 5.51 -4.64 -1.57
N ASP A 194 4.19 -4.84 -1.51
CA ASP A 194 3.23 -3.79 -1.18
C ASP A 194 3.46 -3.24 0.23
N ARG A 195 3.67 -4.10 1.23
CA ARG A 195 3.98 -3.68 2.60
C ARG A 195 5.25 -2.86 2.69
N ILE A 196 6.32 -3.26 1.97
CA ILE A 196 7.57 -2.49 1.90
C ILE A 196 7.28 -1.12 1.28
N GLY A 197 6.57 -1.07 0.15
CA GLY A 197 6.17 0.17 -0.50
C GLY A 197 5.39 1.10 0.43
N GLN A 198 4.43 0.56 1.18
CA GLN A 198 3.65 1.32 2.17
C GLN A 198 4.51 1.82 3.33
N LEU A 199 5.44 1.01 3.84
CA LEU A 199 6.37 1.41 4.90
C LEU A 199 7.30 2.53 4.43
N VAL A 200 7.84 2.45 3.21
CA VAL A 200 8.66 3.50 2.62
C VAL A 200 7.89 4.80 2.46
N ALA A 201 6.64 4.71 2.00
CA ALA A 201 5.79 5.89 1.79
C ALA A 201 5.32 6.57 3.09
N LEU A 202 5.24 5.82 4.21
CA LEU A 202 4.81 6.33 5.51
C LEU A 202 5.97 6.93 6.34
N GLN A 203 7.21 6.85 5.84
CA GLN A 203 8.36 7.34 6.61
C GLN A 203 8.44 8.86 6.63
N PRO A 204 8.79 9.49 7.77
CA PRO A 204 9.15 10.90 7.83
C PRO A 204 10.43 11.16 7.01
N ALA A 205 10.59 12.38 6.52
CA ALA A 205 11.70 12.74 5.65
C ALA A 205 13.08 12.65 6.31
N ASP A 206 13.18 12.70 7.65
CA ASP A 206 14.42 12.78 8.40
C ASP A 206 14.51 11.76 9.54
N GLY A 207 15.69 11.16 9.74
CA GLY A 207 16.15 10.54 10.97
C GLY A 207 16.75 9.13 10.85
N ASP A 208 17.62 8.84 11.81
CA ASP A 208 18.25 7.51 11.98
C ASP A 208 17.22 6.42 12.32
N GLU A 209 16.15 6.75 13.05
CA GLU A 209 15.01 5.86 13.30
C GLU A 209 14.39 5.30 12.01
N ARG A 210 14.40 6.09 10.92
CA ARG A 210 13.93 5.67 9.60
C ARG A 210 14.72 4.49 9.05
N ARG A 211 16.06 4.53 9.20
CA ARG A 211 16.94 3.49 8.67
C ARG A 211 16.78 2.19 9.44
N ASP A 212 16.57 2.28 10.74
CA ASP A 212 16.43 1.10 11.60
C ASP A 212 15.09 0.40 11.38
N ASP A 213 14.00 1.14 11.26
CA ASP A 213 12.68 0.57 10.94
C ASP A 213 12.68 -0.10 9.57
N LEU A 214 13.31 0.52 8.56
CA LEU A 214 13.38 -0.05 7.22
C LEU A 214 14.27 -1.30 7.20
N ARG A 215 15.42 -1.27 7.88
CA ARG A 215 16.28 -2.44 8.05
C ARG A 215 15.51 -3.58 8.71
N GLN A 216 14.80 -3.28 9.80
CA GLN A 216 13.99 -4.26 10.50
C GLN A 216 12.91 -4.85 9.59
N ALA A 217 12.19 -4.02 8.83
CA ALA A 217 11.19 -4.47 7.89
C ALA A 217 11.78 -5.39 6.81
N LEU A 218 12.86 -4.96 6.16
CA LEU A 218 13.54 -5.71 5.11
C LEU A 218 14.06 -7.06 5.62
N SER A 219 14.54 -7.11 6.87
CA SER A 219 15.00 -8.35 7.47
C SER A 219 13.86 -9.31 7.79
N ILE A 220 12.71 -8.79 8.30
CA ILE A 220 11.49 -9.61 8.53
C ILE A 220 11.02 -10.23 7.21
N PHE A 221 10.91 -9.42 6.15
CA PHE A 221 10.47 -9.90 4.84
C PHE A 221 11.49 -10.85 4.20
N GLY A 222 12.78 -10.54 4.30
CA GLY A 222 13.85 -11.41 3.83
C GLY A 222 13.83 -12.76 4.54
N LEU A 223 13.66 -12.76 5.85
CA LEU A 223 13.57 -14.00 6.64
C LEU A 223 12.29 -14.79 6.31
N ALA A 224 11.16 -14.12 6.13
CA ALA A 224 9.92 -14.78 5.71
C ALA A 224 10.04 -15.41 4.31
N ALA A 225 10.69 -14.74 3.37
CA ALA A 225 10.95 -15.26 2.04
C ALA A 225 11.90 -16.46 2.08
N ALA A 226 12.98 -16.39 2.85
CA ALA A 226 13.91 -17.51 3.06
C ALA A 226 13.19 -18.69 3.72
N ALA A 227 12.39 -18.45 4.76
CA ALA A 227 11.63 -19.50 5.46
C ALA A 227 10.68 -20.25 4.50
N ARG A 228 9.95 -19.53 3.65
CA ARG A 228 9.06 -20.15 2.64
C ARG A 228 9.85 -21.04 1.68
N ARG A 229 10.98 -20.54 1.13
CA ARG A 229 11.81 -21.33 0.21
C ARG A 229 12.40 -22.56 0.89
N ILE A 230 12.93 -22.39 2.12
CA ILE A 230 13.45 -23.51 2.91
C ILE A 230 12.37 -24.56 3.13
N GLN A 231 11.17 -24.19 3.56
CA GLN A 231 10.06 -25.12 3.77
C GLN A 231 9.66 -25.85 2.49
N THR A 232 9.62 -25.16 1.35
CA THR A 232 9.30 -25.77 0.05
C THR A 232 10.37 -26.78 -0.35
N VAL A 233 11.64 -26.42 -0.23
CA VAL A 233 12.74 -27.31 -0.60
C VAL A 233 12.86 -28.50 0.36
N LEU A 234 12.73 -28.28 1.66
CA LEU A 234 12.74 -29.37 2.63
C LEU A 234 11.56 -30.33 2.41
N ALA A 235 10.38 -29.82 2.03
CA ALA A 235 9.24 -30.66 1.66
C ALA A 235 9.52 -31.50 0.39
N GLN A 236 10.21 -30.95 -0.60
CA GLN A 236 10.64 -31.70 -1.80
C GLN A 236 11.65 -32.80 -1.48
N LEU A 237 12.54 -32.53 -0.53
CA LEU A 237 13.57 -33.51 -0.10
C LEU A 237 12.99 -34.59 0.83
N SER A 238 11.87 -34.35 1.51
CA SER A 238 11.27 -35.26 2.50
C SER A 238 10.86 -36.64 1.96
N GLY A 239 10.72 -36.78 0.64
CA GLY A 239 10.46 -38.07 -0.01
C GLY A 239 11.74 -38.82 -0.46
N ARG A 240 12.93 -38.23 -0.32
CA ARG A 240 14.17 -38.71 -0.94
C ARG A 240 15.38 -38.83 0.02
N THR A 241 15.24 -38.32 1.25
CA THR A 241 16.36 -38.19 2.20
C THR A 241 15.93 -38.63 3.60
N ASP A 242 16.89 -39.05 4.44
CA ASP A 242 16.65 -39.43 5.83
C ASP A 242 15.95 -38.27 6.60
N ALA A 243 14.82 -38.60 7.20
CA ALA A 243 13.91 -37.64 7.87
C ALA A 243 14.57 -36.81 8.99
N HIS A 244 15.69 -37.28 9.52
CA HIS A 244 16.39 -36.66 10.67
C HIS A 244 16.96 -35.26 10.30
N PHE A 245 17.66 -35.13 9.17
CA PHE A 245 18.29 -33.86 8.74
C PHE A 245 17.25 -32.77 8.42
N LEU A 246 16.11 -33.21 7.93
CA LEU A 246 15.01 -32.29 7.61
C LEU A 246 14.36 -31.76 8.88
N GLY A 247 14.20 -32.62 9.89
CA GLY A 247 13.69 -32.25 11.21
C GLY A 247 14.55 -31.19 11.88
N ASP A 248 15.87 -31.32 11.83
CA ASP A 248 16.83 -30.34 12.36
C ASP A 248 16.72 -29.00 11.64
N GLY A 249 16.54 -28.99 10.32
CA GLY A 249 16.32 -27.77 9.53
C GLY A 249 15.04 -27.02 9.93
N TYR A 250 13.93 -27.74 10.10
CA TYR A 250 12.68 -27.15 10.58
C TYR A 250 12.78 -26.64 12.01
N ALA A 251 13.42 -27.40 12.90
CA ALA A 251 13.62 -27.00 14.30
C ALA A 251 14.53 -25.76 14.41
N ALA A 252 15.62 -25.72 13.64
CA ALA A 252 16.51 -24.57 13.59
C ALA A 252 15.82 -23.30 13.09
N LEU A 253 14.91 -23.44 12.12
CA LEU A 253 14.12 -22.34 11.58
C LEU A 253 13.10 -21.86 12.64
N ALA A 254 12.42 -22.79 13.33
CA ALA A 254 11.44 -22.47 14.37
C ALA A 254 12.08 -21.76 15.58
N ASP A 255 13.30 -22.14 15.94
CA ASP A 255 14.05 -21.53 17.04
C ASP A 255 14.67 -20.18 16.69
N CYS A 256 14.66 -19.77 15.42
CA CYS A 256 15.32 -18.56 14.92
C CYS A 256 16.76 -18.39 15.44
N SER A 257 17.49 -19.49 15.55
CA SER A 257 18.85 -19.51 16.08
C SER A 257 19.88 -19.53 14.96
N ALA A 258 20.63 -18.43 14.76
CA ALA A 258 21.65 -18.38 13.72
C ALA A 258 22.70 -19.49 13.80
N PRO A 259 23.22 -19.89 14.98
CA PRO A 259 24.11 -21.04 15.09
C PRO A 259 23.47 -22.35 14.61
N ARG A 260 22.24 -22.65 15.05
CA ARG A 260 21.54 -23.88 14.64
C ARG A 260 21.22 -23.91 13.16
N LEU A 261 20.89 -22.76 12.56
CA LEU A 261 20.67 -22.65 11.11
C LEU A 261 21.96 -22.97 10.33
N ARG A 262 23.12 -22.54 10.82
CA ARG A 262 24.41 -22.86 10.20
C ARG A 262 24.77 -24.34 10.37
N GLU A 263 24.49 -24.92 11.52
CA GLU A 263 24.69 -26.37 11.77
C GLU A 263 23.79 -27.20 10.85
N ALA A 264 22.52 -26.86 10.74
CA ALA A 264 21.58 -27.50 9.82
C ALA A 264 22.00 -27.35 8.36
N ALA A 265 22.48 -26.19 7.96
CA ALA A 265 23.01 -25.93 6.63
C ALA A 265 24.23 -26.84 6.33
N ALA A 266 25.17 -26.97 7.26
CA ALA A 266 26.35 -27.83 7.13
C ALA A 266 25.97 -29.32 7.06
N ALA A 267 24.99 -29.76 7.86
CA ALA A 267 24.48 -31.13 7.84
C ALA A 267 23.85 -31.50 6.49
N ILE A 268 22.98 -30.58 5.95
CA ILE A 268 22.34 -30.75 4.64
C ILE A 268 23.40 -30.78 3.52
N ALA A 269 24.39 -29.89 3.55
CA ALA A 269 25.44 -29.84 2.55
C ALA A 269 26.28 -31.14 2.55
N LYS A 270 26.59 -31.69 3.73
CA LYS A 270 27.33 -32.94 3.89
C LYS A 270 26.52 -34.13 3.37
N SER A 271 25.25 -34.23 3.69
CA SER A 271 24.40 -35.34 3.22
C SER A 271 24.17 -35.26 1.71
N ALA A 272 24.04 -34.05 1.15
CA ALA A 272 23.91 -33.84 -0.28
C ALA A 272 25.11 -34.34 -1.09
N ALA A 273 26.29 -34.20 -0.54
CA ALA A 273 27.53 -34.66 -1.21
C ALA A 273 27.66 -36.19 -1.30
N THR A 274 26.98 -36.93 -0.42
CA THR A 274 27.18 -38.38 -0.27
C THR A 274 26.01 -39.26 -0.72
N GLN A 275 24.78 -38.74 -0.75
CA GLN A 275 23.56 -39.56 -0.82
C GLN A 275 22.53 -39.16 -1.88
N LEU A 276 22.68 -38.02 -2.58
CA LEU A 276 21.65 -37.48 -3.42
C LEU A 276 21.96 -37.55 -4.92
N ASP A 277 20.94 -37.74 -5.73
CA ASP A 277 20.94 -37.55 -7.17
C ASP A 277 21.18 -36.08 -7.55
N GLN A 278 21.50 -35.78 -8.79
CA GLN A 278 21.91 -34.45 -9.25
C GLN A 278 20.83 -33.37 -9.01
N ASP A 279 19.55 -33.70 -9.18
CA ASP A 279 18.44 -32.77 -8.96
C ASP A 279 18.25 -32.44 -7.46
N SER A 280 18.33 -33.48 -6.61
CA SER A 280 18.23 -33.30 -5.15
C SER A 280 19.47 -32.60 -4.59
N GLN A 281 20.67 -32.75 -5.20
CA GLN A 281 21.83 -31.94 -4.83
C GLN A 281 21.62 -30.44 -5.12
N ALA A 282 20.99 -30.07 -6.24
CA ALA A 282 20.68 -28.68 -6.56
C ALA A 282 19.72 -28.11 -5.53
N ALA A 283 18.65 -28.83 -5.17
CA ALA A 283 17.71 -28.44 -4.15
C ALA A 283 18.39 -28.29 -2.76
N ALA A 284 19.24 -29.23 -2.36
CA ALA A 284 19.97 -29.19 -1.10
C ALA A 284 20.94 -27.98 -1.03
N ARG A 285 21.59 -27.61 -2.13
CA ARG A 285 22.46 -26.43 -2.22
C ARG A 285 21.62 -25.15 -2.05
N ALA A 286 20.45 -25.08 -2.67
CA ALA A 286 19.55 -23.96 -2.50
C ALA A 286 19.07 -23.82 -1.04
N ALA A 287 18.65 -24.94 -0.40
CA ALA A 287 18.28 -24.94 1.01
C ALA A 287 19.43 -24.48 1.92
N THR A 288 20.65 -24.96 1.65
CA THR A 288 21.86 -24.58 2.39
C THR A 288 22.11 -23.07 2.28
N ALA A 289 22.01 -22.50 1.08
CA ALA A 289 22.20 -21.07 0.85
C ALA A 289 21.14 -20.25 1.57
N ASP A 290 19.86 -20.66 1.52
CA ASP A 290 18.77 -19.97 2.18
C ASP A 290 18.86 -20.05 3.73
N LEU A 291 19.33 -21.18 4.29
CA LEU A 291 19.60 -21.31 5.74
C LEU A 291 20.74 -20.40 6.20
N ILE A 292 21.83 -20.31 5.42
CA ILE A 292 22.93 -19.40 5.71
C ILE A 292 22.46 -17.93 5.62
N TRP A 293 21.66 -17.61 4.62
CA TRP A 293 21.07 -16.29 4.45
C TRP A 293 20.14 -15.93 5.61
N ALA A 294 19.27 -16.85 6.05
CA ALA A 294 18.43 -16.66 7.22
C ALA A 294 19.27 -16.42 8.50
N ALA A 295 20.34 -17.19 8.69
CA ALA A 295 21.26 -17.00 9.81
C ALA A 295 21.94 -15.63 9.79
N PHE A 296 22.37 -15.17 8.61
CA PHE A 296 22.94 -13.83 8.42
C PHE A 296 21.94 -12.72 8.77
N LEU A 297 20.69 -12.83 8.30
CA LEU A 297 19.65 -11.84 8.60
C LEU A 297 19.34 -11.74 10.11
N ILE A 298 19.40 -12.86 10.82
CA ILE A 298 19.22 -12.90 12.27
C ILE A 298 20.40 -12.24 13.00
N ASP A 299 21.62 -12.45 12.56
CA ASP A 299 22.82 -11.87 13.19
C ASP A 299 22.92 -10.36 12.97
N VAL A 300 22.60 -9.88 11.75
CA VAL A 300 22.66 -8.44 11.42
C VAL A 300 21.59 -7.64 12.13
N ASN A 301 20.45 -8.27 12.41
CA ASN A 301 19.37 -7.66 13.16
C ASN A 301 18.90 -8.64 14.22
N PRO A 302 19.46 -8.62 15.43
CA PRO A 302 18.99 -9.45 16.53
C PRO A 302 17.57 -9.03 16.86
N PHE A 303 16.63 -9.65 16.15
CA PHE A 303 15.21 -9.50 16.43
C PHE A 303 14.98 -10.04 17.84
N ASP A 304 14.37 -9.25 18.69
CA ASP A 304 13.66 -9.76 19.84
C ASP A 304 12.41 -10.53 19.35
N LEU A 305 12.68 -11.58 18.58
CA LEU A 305 11.75 -12.64 18.20
C LEU A 305 11.54 -13.57 19.40
N ARG A 306 11.72 -13.06 20.62
CA ARG A 306 11.19 -13.73 21.79
C ARG A 306 9.70 -13.85 21.54
N LEU A 307 9.38 -14.94 20.86
CA LEU A 307 8.07 -15.54 20.88
C LEU A 307 7.72 -15.55 22.35
N ASN A 308 6.90 -14.62 22.78
CA ASN A 308 6.33 -14.60 24.08
C ASN A 308 5.68 -15.99 24.21
N ARG A 309 6.41 -16.95 24.77
CA ARG A 309 5.84 -18.16 25.30
C ARG A 309 4.93 -17.62 26.38
N SER A 310 3.70 -17.28 25.99
CA SER A 310 2.63 -17.11 26.93
C SER A 310 2.67 -18.37 27.77
N THR A 311 3.19 -18.23 28.95
CA THR A 311 3.04 -19.14 30.07
C THR A 311 1.58 -19.55 30.12
N SER A 312 1.24 -20.64 29.45
CA SER A 312 0.10 -21.46 29.84
C SER A 312 0.56 -22.25 31.05
N SER A 313 0.42 -21.63 32.21
CA SER A 313 0.27 -22.34 33.49
C SER A 313 -1.19 -22.50 33.80
#